data_69b9f0311f60d1a4ff1ea25af29ca3c9
#
_entry.id   69b9f0311f60d1a4ff1ea25af29ca3c9
#
_cell.length_a   1.000
_cell.length_b   1.000
_cell.length_c   1.000
_cell.angle_alpha   90.00
_cell.angle_beta   90.00
_cell.angle_gamma   90.00
#
_symmetry.space_group_name_H-M   'P 1'
#
loop_
_entity.id
_entity.type
_entity.pdbx_description
1 polymer ?
#
loop_
_entity_poly.entity_id
_entity_poly.type
_entity_poly.pdbx_seq_one_letter_code
_entity_poly.pdbx_strand_id
1 'polypeptide(L)'
;MARQLSFSKYEQELRPELRQNLNIAESTEDVKKFFVYTVQKLFDRVMEGKEAFTYEDIRLEPLQESGFIISDRLRADPAFDTVWKNSDLSNIVKRMSDAAGNRHKHLMKNPEKTEAKMFRI
;
A
#
# COMPACT_ATOMS: atom_id res chain seq x y z
N MET A 1 6.41 3.75 29.65
CA MET A 1 6.18 4.99 28.93
C MET A 1 5.95 4.73 27.45
N ALA A 2 4.81 5.12 26.98
CA ALA A 2 4.50 4.89 25.57
C ALA A 2 5.37 5.82 24.71
N ARG A 3 6.25 5.21 23.96
CA ARG A 3 7.10 5.94 23.06
C ARG A 3 6.52 5.81 21.65
N GLN A 4 6.10 6.92 21.10
CA GLN A 4 5.59 6.90 19.75
C GLN A 4 6.75 6.67 18.79
N LEU A 5 6.66 5.60 18.01
CA LEU A 5 7.67 5.28 17.01
C LEU A 5 7.35 5.96 15.70
N SER A 6 8.37 6.37 14.98
CA SER A 6 8.20 6.95 13.66
C SER A 6 8.96 6.11 12.63
N PHE A 7 8.29 5.80 11.53
CA PHE A 7 8.87 5.05 10.42
C PHE A 7 8.95 5.90 9.15
N SER A 8 8.96 7.22 9.31
CA SER A 8 9.00 8.15 8.18
C SER A 8 10.22 7.93 7.29
N LYS A 9 11.33 7.47 7.85
CA LYS A 9 12.52 7.17 7.07
C LYS A 9 12.24 6.06 6.05
N TYR A 10 11.53 5.02 6.47
CA TYR A 10 11.15 3.94 5.56
C TYR A 10 10.18 4.42 4.50
N GLU A 11 9.26 5.29 4.88
CA GLU A 11 8.34 5.90 3.93
C GLU A 11 9.13 6.68 2.87
N GLN A 12 10.10 7.47 3.28
CA GLN A 12 10.92 8.25 2.36
C GLN A 12 11.71 7.37 1.40
N GLU A 13 12.14 6.21 1.86
CA GLU A 13 12.86 5.26 1.02
C GLU A 13 11.95 4.54 0.02
N LEU A 14 10.74 4.20 0.42
CA LEU A 14 9.83 3.39 -0.39
C LEU A 14 8.89 4.21 -1.28
N ARG A 15 8.61 5.44 -0.89
CA ARG A 15 7.67 6.29 -1.61
C ARG A 15 8.06 6.56 -3.06
N PRO A 16 9.33 6.88 -3.37
CA PRO A 16 9.72 7.07 -4.78
C PRO A 16 9.52 5.82 -5.62
N GLU A 17 9.81 4.65 -5.06
CA GLU A 17 9.60 3.38 -5.75
C GLU A 17 8.11 3.16 -6.06
N LEU A 18 7.26 3.38 -5.06
CA LEU A 18 5.82 3.26 -5.25
C LEU A 18 5.33 4.22 -6.32
N ARG A 19 5.74 5.49 -6.23
CA ARG A 19 5.32 6.52 -7.19
C ARG A 19 5.72 6.14 -8.61
N GLN A 20 6.95 5.67 -8.79
CA GLN A 20 7.44 5.26 -10.08
C GLN A 20 6.62 4.08 -10.63
N ASN A 21 6.36 3.08 -9.79
CA ASN A 21 5.57 1.93 -10.19
C ASN A 21 4.13 2.33 -10.54
N LEU A 22 3.54 3.22 -9.76
CA LEU A 22 2.19 3.70 -10.05
C LEU A 22 2.12 4.44 -11.38
N ASN A 23 3.16 5.20 -11.72
CA ASN A 23 3.20 5.93 -12.98
C ASN A 23 3.26 5.02 -14.20
N ILE A 24 3.89 3.86 -14.07
CA ILE A 24 3.98 2.91 -15.17
C ILE A 24 2.87 1.86 -15.16
N ALA A 25 2.02 1.86 -14.14
CA ALA A 25 0.91 0.92 -14.05
C ALA A 25 -0.05 1.13 -15.22
N GLU A 26 -0.41 0.05 -15.89
CA GLU A 26 -1.29 0.09 -17.06
C GLU A 26 -2.72 -0.39 -16.75
N SER A 27 -2.92 -0.98 -15.58
CA SER A 27 -4.22 -1.51 -15.18
C SER A 27 -4.44 -1.28 -13.69
N THR A 28 -5.71 -1.39 -13.28
CA THR A 28 -6.04 -1.30 -11.85
C THR A 28 -5.42 -2.46 -11.07
N GLU A 29 -5.26 -3.62 -11.72
CA GLU A 29 -4.61 -4.76 -11.10
C GLU A 29 -3.13 -4.47 -10.80
N ASP A 30 -2.45 -3.79 -11.71
CA ASP A 30 -1.07 -3.36 -11.49
C ASP A 30 -0.97 -2.43 -10.29
N VAL A 31 -1.90 -1.48 -10.16
CA VAL A 31 -1.93 -0.55 -9.04
C VAL A 31 -2.06 -1.29 -7.72
N LYS A 32 -2.98 -2.25 -7.65
CA LYS A 32 -3.19 -3.05 -6.45
C LYS A 32 -1.94 -3.85 -6.10
N LYS A 33 -1.32 -4.45 -7.09
CA LYS A 33 -0.12 -5.27 -6.91
C LYS A 33 1.05 -4.44 -6.39
N PHE A 34 1.30 -3.29 -7.00
CA PHE A 34 2.41 -2.43 -6.60
C PHE A 34 2.21 -1.88 -5.18
N PHE A 35 0.96 -1.55 -4.83
CA PHE A 35 0.64 -1.13 -3.47
C PHE A 35 0.98 -2.23 -2.46
N VAL A 36 0.51 -3.45 -2.72
CA VAL A 36 0.75 -4.58 -1.82
C VAL A 36 2.24 -4.83 -1.65
N TYR A 37 3.00 -4.88 -2.74
CA TYR A 37 4.43 -5.15 -2.68
C TYR A 37 5.16 -4.08 -1.88
N THR A 38 4.80 -2.82 -2.06
CA THR A 38 5.45 -1.73 -1.33
C THR A 38 5.14 -1.81 0.16
N VAL A 39 3.88 -2.07 0.52
CA VAL A 39 3.49 -2.18 1.93
C VAL A 39 4.13 -3.42 2.57
N GLN A 40 4.25 -4.52 1.84
CA GLN A 40 4.96 -5.69 2.36
C GLN A 40 6.41 -5.35 2.72
N LYS A 41 7.08 -4.59 1.87
CA LYS A 41 8.45 -4.14 2.17
C LYS A 41 8.48 -3.26 3.40
N LEU A 42 7.51 -2.36 3.52
CA LEU A 42 7.41 -1.49 4.69
C LEU A 42 7.24 -2.30 5.97
N PHE A 43 6.29 -3.24 5.96
CA PHE A 43 6.03 -4.07 7.13
C PHE A 43 7.25 -4.91 7.51
N ASP A 44 7.94 -5.44 6.50
CA ASP A 44 9.15 -6.24 6.74
C ASP A 44 10.22 -5.41 7.45
N ARG A 45 10.42 -4.18 7.01
CA ARG A 45 11.38 -3.29 7.66
C ARG A 45 10.95 -2.89 9.06
N VAL A 46 9.67 -2.58 9.24
CA VAL A 46 9.13 -2.16 10.53
C VAL A 46 9.25 -3.29 11.55
N MET A 47 8.98 -4.52 11.15
CA MET A 47 9.05 -5.68 12.04
C MET A 47 10.43 -6.34 12.02
N GLU A 48 11.40 -5.73 11.35
CA GLU A 48 12.79 -6.18 11.30
C GLU A 48 12.97 -7.62 10.83
N GLY A 49 12.11 -8.04 9.90
CA GLY A 49 12.17 -9.40 9.36
C GLY A 49 11.71 -10.48 10.31
N LYS A 50 11.14 -10.13 11.45
CA LYS A 50 10.70 -11.11 12.46
C LYS A 50 9.41 -11.81 12.11
N GLU A 51 8.65 -11.26 11.18
CA GLU A 51 7.39 -11.83 10.73
C GLU A 51 7.38 -11.95 9.22
N ALA A 52 6.72 -12.98 8.73
CA ALA A 52 6.48 -13.15 7.30
C ALA A 52 5.15 -12.50 6.93
N PHE A 53 5.17 -11.69 5.88
CA PHE A 53 3.95 -11.05 5.37
C PHE A 53 3.64 -11.60 4.00
N THR A 54 2.38 -11.97 3.79
CA THR A 54 1.93 -12.52 2.52
C THR A 54 1.19 -11.46 1.71
N TYR A 55 0.98 -11.76 0.43
CA TYR A 55 0.25 -10.87 -0.47
C TYR A 55 -1.15 -10.56 0.05
N GLU A 56 -1.78 -11.50 0.74
CA GLU A 56 -3.13 -11.34 1.24
C GLU A 56 -3.23 -10.55 2.54
N ASP A 57 -2.11 -10.21 3.17
CA ASP A 57 -2.13 -9.51 4.45
C ASP A 57 -2.55 -8.05 4.34
N ILE A 58 -2.37 -7.46 3.18
CA ILE A 58 -2.80 -6.09 2.91
C ILE A 58 -3.40 -6.03 1.51
N ARG A 59 -4.44 -5.22 1.35
CA ARG A 59 -5.13 -5.07 0.08
C ARG A 59 -5.55 -3.63 -0.12
N LEU A 60 -5.34 -3.11 -1.33
CA LEU A 60 -5.88 -1.81 -1.70
C LEU A 60 -7.38 -1.95 -1.90
N GLU A 61 -8.15 -1.09 -1.24
CA GLU A 61 -9.60 -1.11 -1.36
C GLU A 61 -10.11 0.32 -1.48
N PRO A 62 -10.13 0.87 -2.71
CA PRO A 62 -10.46 2.27 -2.91
C PRO A 62 -11.85 2.69 -2.44
N LEU A 63 -12.76 1.73 -2.30
CA LEU A 63 -14.13 2.01 -1.84
C LEU A 63 -14.23 2.12 -0.33
N GLN A 64 -13.23 1.66 0.41
CA GLN A 64 -13.20 1.79 1.86
C GLN A 64 -12.73 3.19 2.24
N GLU A 65 -13.22 3.69 3.37
CA GLU A 65 -12.82 4.99 3.88
C GLU A 65 -11.31 5.07 4.11
N SER A 66 -10.73 4.01 4.65
CA SER A 66 -9.29 3.94 4.88
C SER A 66 -8.49 3.78 3.59
N GLY A 67 -9.10 3.24 2.54
CA GLY A 67 -8.43 2.97 1.27
C GLY A 67 -7.75 1.62 1.19
N PHE A 68 -7.70 0.87 2.28
CA PHE A 68 -7.03 -0.43 2.34
C PHE A 68 -7.67 -1.32 3.39
N ILE A 69 -7.39 -2.63 3.30
CA ILE A 69 -7.84 -3.62 4.27
C ILE A 69 -6.64 -4.44 4.72
N ILE A 70 -6.51 -4.65 6.03
CA ILE A 70 -5.49 -5.49 6.64
C ILE A 70 -6.14 -6.82 7.02
N SER A 71 -5.42 -7.91 6.81
CA SER A 71 -5.93 -9.25 7.11
C SER A 71 -6.26 -9.42 8.60
N ASP A 72 -7.19 -10.33 8.86
CA ASP A 72 -7.54 -10.68 10.25
C ASP A 72 -6.34 -11.26 10.98
N ARG A 73 -5.47 -11.97 10.28
CA ARG A 73 -4.26 -12.55 10.84
C ARG A 73 -3.37 -11.46 11.44
N LEU A 74 -3.16 -10.36 10.71
CA LEU A 74 -2.34 -9.25 11.20
C LEU A 74 -3.04 -8.52 12.35
N ARG A 75 -4.33 -8.33 12.24
CA ARG A 75 -5.09 -7.65 13.30
C ARG A 75 -5.04 -8.43 14.60
N ALA A 76 -4.97 -9.75 14.53
CA ALA A 76 -4.92 -10.62 15.69
C ALA A 76 -3.51 -10.78 16.26
N ASP A 77 -2.48 -10.34 15.52
CA ASP A 77 -1.09 -10.43 15.95
C ASP A 77 -0.78 -9.32 16.96
N PRO A 78 -0.51 -9.67 18.23
CA PRO A 78 -0.26 -8.63 19.25
C PRO A 78 0.94 -7.74 18.94
N ALA A 79 2.01 -8.29 18.39
CA ALA A 79 3.21 -7.52 18.07
C ALA A 79 2.91 -6.50 16.99
N PHE A 80 2.23 -6.92 15.92
CA PHE A 80 1.85 -6.02 14.85
C PHE A 80 0.85 -4.96 15.34
N ASP A 81 -0.15 -5.38 16.10
CA ASP A 81 -1.18 -4.47 16.60
C ASP A 81 -0.58 -3.38 17.48
N THR A 82 0.39 -3.76 18.32
CA THR A 82 1.08 -2.79 19.18
C THR A 82 1.80 -1.72 18.36
N VAL A 83 2.54 -2.14 17.35
CA VAL A 83 3.23 -1.20 16.46
C VAL A 83 2.23 -0.34 15.69
N TRP A 84 1.17 -0.96 15.19
CA TRP A 84 0.14 -0.25 14.43
C TRP A 84 -0.50 0.88 15.23
N LYS A 85 -0.81 0.60 16.51
CA LYS A 85 -1.48 1.57 17.39
C LYS A 85 -0.54 2.64 17.96
N ASN A 86 0.73 2.30 18.15
CA ASN A 86 1.67 3.17 18.87
C ASN A 86 2.70 3.84 17.97
N SER A 87 2.46 3.87 16.67
CA SER A 87 3.40 4.47 15.72
C SER A 87 2.63 5.22 14.63
N ASP A 88 3.38 5.79 13.70
CA ASP A 88 2.82 6.45 12.53
C ASP A 88 2.61 5.48 11.35
N LEU A 89 2.74 4.17 11.57
CA LEU A 89 2.65 3.18 10.51
C LEU A 89 1.30 3.25 9.78
N SER A 90 0.19 3.35 10.52
CA SER A 90 -1.13 3.43 9.89
C SER A 90 -1.26 4.67 9.01
N ASN A 91 -0.68 5.79 9.43
CA ASN A 91 -0.70 7.02 8.64
C ASN A 91 0.14 6.88 7.36
N ILE A 92 1.28 6.20 7.46
CA ILE A 92 2.13 5.95 6.28
C ILE A 92 1.39 5.09 5.26
N VAL A 93 0.78 4.00 5.71
CA VAL A 93 0.01 3.13 4.82
C VAL A 93 -1.17 3.89 4.21
N LYS A 94 -1.81 4.75 4.98
CA LYS A 94 -2.91 5.59 4.48
C LYS A 94 -2.43 6.50 3.35
N ARG A 95 -1.29 7.15 3.51
CA ARG A 95 -0.74 8.01 2.46
C ARG A 95 -0.38 7.21 1.20
N MET A 96 0.16 6.02 1.38
CA MET A 96 0.46 5.14 0.26
C MET A 96 -0.83 4.68 -0.44
N SER A 97 -1.87 4.36 0.34
CA SER A 97 -3.15 3.98 -0.23
C SER A 97 -3.83 5.14 -0.96
N ASP A 98 -3.66 6.37 -0.48
CA ASP A 98 -4.19 7.55 -1.16
C ASP A 98 -3.53 7.73 -2.53
N ALA A 99 -2.21 7.59 -2.60
CA ALA A 99 -1.49 7.69 -3.87
C ALA A 99 -1.93 6.59 -4.84
N ALA A 100 -2.00 5.36 -4.35
CA ALA A 100 -2.43 4.23 -5.18
C ALA A 100 -3.90 4.38 -5.59
N GLY A 101 -4.75 4.83 -4.67
CA GLY A 101 -6.16 5.05 -4.95
C GLY A 101 -6.39 6.10 -6.01
N ASN A 102 -5.59 7.17 -5.99
CA ASN A 102 -5.69 8.21 -7.02
C ASN A 102 -5.33 7.66 -8.40
N ARG A 103 -4.27 6.85 -8.48
CA ARG A 103 -3.90 6.23 -9.75
C ARG A 103 -4.96 5.23 -10.22
N HIS A 104 -5.49 4.43 -9.29
CA HIS A 104 -6.56 3.49 -9.56
C HIS A 104 -7.77 4.23 -10.14
N LYS A 105 -8.16 5.33 -9.51
CA LYS A 105 -9.28 6.16 -9.95
C LYS A 105 -9.04 6.72 -11.34
N HIS A 106 -7.82 7.18 -11.61
CA HIS A 106 -7.44 7.72 -12.91
C HIS A 106 -7.60 6.66 -14.01
N LEU A 107 -7.12 5.45 -13.75
CA LEU A 107 -7.23 4.35 -14.72
C LEU A 107 -8.68 3.91 -14.92
N MET A 108 -9.49 3.97 -13.87
CA MET A 108 -10.93 3.66 -13.98
C MET A 108 -11.68 4.70 -14.79
N LYS A 109 -11.29 5.98 -14.68
CA LYS A 109 -11.95 7.06 -15.42
C LYS A 109 -11.59 7.08 -16.89
N ASN A 110 -10.48 6.49 -17.27
CA ASN A 110 -9.98 6.53 -18.64
C ASN A 110 -9.77 5.15 -19.23
N PRO A 111 -10.74 4.22 -19.08
CA PRO A 111 -10.59 2.87 -19.63
C PRO A 111 -10.51 2.89 -21.16
N GLU A 112 -11.25 3.80 -21.82
CA GLU A 112 -11.22 3.94 -23.26
C GLU A 112 -9.84 4.28 -23.79
N LYS A 113 -9.12 5.12 -23.04
CA LYS A 113 -7.77 5.51 -23.41
C LYS A 113 -6.83 4.32 -23.38
N THR A 114 -7.00 3.45 -22.39
CA THR A 114 -6.22 2.23 -22.28
C THR A 114 -6.60 1.25 -23.37
N GLU A 115 -7.90 1.09 -23.61
CA GLU A 115 -8.40 0.22 -24.66
C GLU A 115 -8.01 0.70 -26.04
N ALA A 116 -8.07 2.01 -26.28
CA ALA A 116 -7.65 2.58 -27.54
C ALA A 116 -6.18 2.30 -27.82
N LYS A 117 -5.36 2.27 -26.80
CA LYS A 117 -3.95 1.89 -26.92
C LYS A 117 -3.80 0.43 -27.34
N MET A 118 -4.66 -0.43 -26.80
CA MET A 118 -4.62 -1.85 -27.12
C MET A 118 -5.15 -2.17 -28.51
N PHE A 119 -6.18 -1.46 -28.95
CA PHE A 119 -6.88 -1.74 -30.19
C PHE A 119 -6.45 -0.88 -31.38
N ARG A 120 -5.62 0.07 -31.12
CA ARG A 120 -5.05 0.91 -32.18
C ARG A 120 -3.84 0.21 -32.76
N ILE A 121 -4.09 -0.48 -33.75
CA ILE A 121 -3.05 -1.23 -34.43
C ILE A 121 -2.79 -0.60 -35.77
#